data_859a3eb52c628c1c89b1442e05020944
#
_entry.id   859a3eb52c628c1c89b1442e05020944
#
_cell.length_a   1.000
_cell.length_b   1.000
_cell.length_c   1.000
_cell.angle_alpha   90.00
_cell.angle_beta   90.00
_cell.angle_gamma   90.00
#
_symmetry.space_group_name_H-M   'P 1'
#
loop_
_entity.id
_entity.type
_entity.pdbx_description
1 polymer ?
#
loop_
_entity_poly.entity_id
_entity_poly.type
_entity_poly.pdbx_seq_one_letter_code
_entity_poly.pdbx_strand_id
1 'polypeptide(L)'
;MPKPERSPHADPMEEYLLNLTRRRFFGRMAGTIGAGLGGLALTGLAGRQAMAAAARLDASGGAAGAPGPVQLPPGAAGPHFAPKAKRVIYLHMEGAPSQLDLYDHKPGLVARFNEDLPDSIRNGQRITTMTSGQSRFPVAPSAFRFDRYANNQDGVMLSEVIPHTGGVAKDLCFVHSLHTQAINHEPGITFFQTGSEQPGRASFGSWMSYGLGSMNSNLPAFVVMITQGPGNMQALSARFWGSGFLPSEHQGCRIRAGRDAVLHLRDPEGVTRQDRRRMLDLLVRLNEEEFESSLDQETRTRIAQHEMAYRMQMSVPDLTDFSTESKATLEMYGPDVHVPGSFAANCLLARRLVERDVRFVQLYMRGWDQHNNLPGEIRAQCRAVDQPQAALIKDLKQRGLLDDTIVLWSGEFGRTVYSQGQLTKDNYGRDHHPRCFTAWMAGGGVNAGTSYGKTDDYSYNVAEDPVEVHDLHATLLHLLGFDHTQLTYRFQGRDYRLTDVKGSVVKGLIA
;
A
#
# COMPACT_ATOMS: atom_id res chain seq x y z
N MET A 1 -48.07 -24.83 -6.54
CA MET A 1 -46.92 -24.20 -5.88
C MET A 1 -46.75 -22.81 -6.52
N PRO A 2 -46.82 -21.68 -5.81
CA PRO A 2 -46.68 -20.36 -6.37
C PRO A 2 -45.22 -20.11 -6.76
N LYS A 3 -45.03 -19.40 -7.88
CA LYS A 3 -43.72 -18.93 -8.37
C LYS A 3 -43.14 -17.92 -7.37
N PRO A 4 -41.82 -17.94 -7.10
CA PRO A 4 -41.20 -16.94 -6.23
C PRO A 4 -41.27 -15.56 -6.87
N GLU A 5 -41.71 -14.56 -6.09
CA GLU A 5 -41.72 -13.16 -6.48
C GLU A 5 -40.30 -12.65 -6.73
N ARG A 6 -40.12 -11.92 -7.82
CA ARG A 6 -38.83 -11.31 -8.20
C ARG A 6 -38.57 -10.08 -7.35
N SER A 7 -37.39 -9.96 -6.80
CA SER A 7 -36.88 -8.74 -6.17
C SER A 7 -36.73 -7.62 -7.20
N PRO A 8 -37.15 -6.37 -6.93
CA PRO A 8 -37.20 -5.29 -7.94
C PRO A 8 -35.87 -4.57 -8.23
N HIS A 9 -34.71 -5.06 -7.74
CA HIS A 9 -33.42 -4.35 -7.85
C HIS A 9 -32.24 -5.24 -8.22
N ALA A 10 -32.40 -6.22 -9.08
CA ALA A 10 -31.25 -6.92 -9.66
C ALA A 10 -30.64 -6.08 -10.81
N ASP A 11 -29.35 -5.78 -10.69
CA ASP A 11 -28.58 -5.10 -11.74
C ASP A 11 -28.65 -5.93 -13.06
N PRO A 12 -29.08 -5.37 -14.18
CA PRO A 12 -29.14 -6.07 -15.46
C PRO A 12 -27.80 -6.66 -15.92
N MET A 13 -26.67 -6.09 -15.47
CA MET A 13 -25.34 -6.57 -15.76
C MET A 13 -25.01 -7.82 -14.95
N GLU A 14 -25.44 -7.89 -13.69
CA GLU A 14 -25.27 -9.05 -12.81
C GLU A 14 -26.10 -10.24 -13.31
N GLU A 15 -27.33 -9.99 -13.77
CA GLU A 15 -28.19 -11.02 -14.39
C GLU A 15 -27.61 -11.51 -15.73
N TYR A 16 -26.99 -10.63 -16.53
CA TYR A 16 -26.31 -10.99 -17.77
C TYR A 16 -25.08 -11.87 -17.51
N LEU A 17 -24.23 -11.52 -16.53
CA LEU A 17 -23.05 -12.29 -16.16
C LEU A 17 -23.42 -13.66 -15.59
N LEU A 18 -24.43 -13.74 -14.74
CA LEU A 18 -24.96 -15.01 -14.21
C LEU A 18 -25.51 -15.92 -15.32
N ASN A 19 -26.18 -15.35 -16.30
CA ASN A 19 -26.69 -16.11 -17.45
C ASN A 19 -25.58 -16.58 -18.42
N LEU A 20 -24.50 -15.79 -18.57
CA LEU A 20 -23.31 -16.19 -19.35
C LEU A 20 -22.59 -17.38 -18.69
N THR A 21 -22.44 -17.36 -17.36
CA THR A 21 -21.80 -18.44 -16.60
C THR A 21 -22.66 -19.69 -16.62
N ARG A 22 -23.98 -19.59 -16.48
CA ARG A 22 -24.93 -20.71 -16.59
C ARG A 22 -24.94 -21.31 -18.01
N ARG A 23 -24.98 -20.49 -19.07
CA ARG A 23 -24.93 -20.99 -20.45
C ARG A 23 -23.64 -21.73 -20.76
N ARG A 24 -22.49 -21.26 -20.30
CA ARG A 24 -21.21 -21.97 -20.50
C ARG A 24 -21.15 -23.26 -19.70
N PHE A 25 -21.66 -23.26 -18.46
CA PHE A 25 -21.73 -24.47 -17.64
C PHE A 25 -22.66 -25.53 -18.23
N PHE A 26 -23.88 -25.16 -18.62
CA PHE A 26 -24.84 -26.12 -19.19
C PHE A 26 -24.52 -26.48 -20.65
N GLY A 27 -23.86 -25.60 -21.42
CA GLY A 27 -23.43 -25.92 -22.79
C GLY A 27 -22.33 -26.97 -22.85
N ARG A 28 -21.45 -27.05 -21.84
CA ARG A 28 -20.45 -28.12 -21.71
C ARG A 28 -21.06 -29.42 -21.19
N MET A 29 -22.05 -29.38 -20.29
CA MET A 29 -22.77 -30.58 -19.83
C MET A 29 -23.61 -31.22 -20.94
N ALA A 30 -24.22 -30.45 -21.84
CA ALA A 30 -25.02 -30.96 -22.95
C ALA A 30 -24.15 -31.70 -23.99
N GLY A 31 -22.88 -31.33 -24.15
CA GLY A 31 -21.93 -32.03 -25.03
C GLY A 31 -21.48 -33.39 -24.52
N THR A 32 -21.57 -33.62 -23.20
CA THR A 32 -21.17 -34.87 -22.57
C THR A 32 -22.31 -35.88 -22.36
N ILE A 33 -23.57 -35.45 -22.44
CA ILE A 33 -24.75 -36.33 -22.26
C ILE A 33 -25.18 -37.02 -23.58
N GLY A 34 -24.63 -36.60 -24.73
CA GLY A 34 -24.89 -37.22 -26.04
C GLY A 34 -24.20 -38.55 -26.35
N ALA A 35 -23.27 -38.99 -25.50
CA ALA A 35 -22.58 -40.29 -25.63
C ALA A 35 -23.11 -41.23 -24.55
N GLY A 36 -24.02 -42.13 -24.97
CA GLY A 36 -24.75 -43.03 -24.10
C GLY A 36 -23.92 -43.99 -23.27
N LEU A 37 -24.50 -44.41 -22.15
CA LEU A 37 -24.29 -45.60 -21.30
C LEU A 37 -22.87 -46.18 -21.07
N GLY A 38 -21.81 -45.67 -21.67
CA GLY A 38 -20.42 -46.02 -21.41
C GLY A 38 -19.74 -45.24 -20.32
N GLY A 39 -20.33 -44.09 -19.86
CA GLY A 39 -19.70 -43.14 -18.93
C GLY A 39 -19.60 -43.59 -17.49
N LEU A 40 -20.44 -44.53 -17.04
CA LEU A 40 -20.42 -45.02 -15.64
C LEU A 40 -19.27 -45.97 -15.34
N ALA A 41 -18.68 -46.63 -16.37
CA ALA A 41 -17.53 -47.52 -16.18
C ALA A 41 -16.19 -46.75 -16.08
N LEU A 42 -16.08 -45.58 -16.68
CA LEU A 42 -14.86 -44.75 -16.69
C LEU A 42 -14.67 -43.98 -15.38
N THR A 43 -15.76 -43.57 -14.70
CA THR A 43 -15.68 -42.91 -13.40
C THR A 43 -15.16 -43.82 -12.28
N GLY A 44 -15.37 -45.11 -12.38
CA GLY A 44 -14.84 -46.11 -11.43
C GLY A 44 -13.34 -46.38 -11.58
N LEU A 45 -12.79 -46.28 -12.79
CA LEU A 45 -11.35 -46.46 -13.05
C LEU A 45 -10.52 -45.23 -12.76
N ALA A 46 -11.02 -44.05 -13.11
CA ALA A 46 -10.35 -42.78 -12.80
C ALA A 46 -10.28 -42.53 -11.29
N GLY A 47 -11.31 -42.89 -10.53
CA GLY A 47 -11.32 -42.79 -9.07
C GLY A 47 -10.28 -43.68 -8.38
N ARG A 48 -10.01 -44.87 -8.92
CA ARG A 48 -9.00 -45.80 -8.36
C ARG A 48 -7.57 -45.38 -8.67
N GLN A 49 -7.30 -44.78 -9.82
CA GLN A 49 -5.97 -44.23 -10.16
C GLN A 49 -5.68 -42.92 -9.40
N ALA A 50 -6.68 -42.08 -9.19
CA ALA A 50 -6.53 -40.88 -8.37
C ALA A 50 -6.28 -41.20 -6.89
N MET A 51 -6.93 -42.23 -6.34
CA MET A 51 -6.66 -42.68 -4.96
C MET A 51 -5.26 -43.32 -4.82
N ALA A 52 -4.75 -44.01 -5.83
CA ALA A 52 -3.40 -44.57 -5.81
C ALA A 52 -2.30 -43.50 -5.96
N ALA A 53 -2.58 -42.42 -6.65
CA ALA A 53 -1.67 -41.24 -6.74
C ALA A 53 -1.67 -40.44 -5.44
N ALA A 54 -2.82 -40.24 -4.80
CA ALA A 54 -2.93 -39.54 -3.50
C ALA A 54 -2.20 -40.32 -2.38
N ALA A 55 -2.31 -41.64 -2.36
CA ALA A 55 -1.62 -42.48 -1.37
C ALA A 55 -0.07 -42.48 -1.52
N ARG A 56 0.45 -42.11 -2.69
CA ARG A 56 1.91 -41.95 -2.90
C ARG A 56 2.43 -40.60 -2.48
N LEU A 57 1.58 -39.58 -2.40
CA LEU A 57 1.93 -38.23 -1.93
C LEU A 57 1.91 -38.12 -0.39
N ASP A 58 1.06 -38.90 0.29
CA ASP A 58 1.03 -38.94 1.77
C ASP A 58 2.24 -39.68 2.40
N ALA A 59 3.01 -40.41 1.62
CA ALA A 59 4.20 -41.12 2.11
C ALA A 59 5.47 -40.24 2.17
N SER A 60 5.41 -39.01 1.68
CA SER A 60 6.49 -38.00 1.75
C SER A 60 6.20 -36.88 2.76
N GLY A 61 5.85 -37.26 3.99
CA GLY A 61 5.79 -36.37 5.15
C GLY A 61 7.18 -35.83 5.47
N GLY A 62 7.65 -34.89 4.69
CA GLY A 62 8.89 -34.13 4.92
C GLY A 62 8.64 -33.00 5.91
N ALA A 63 9.47 -32.94 6.95
CA ALA A 63 9.58 -31.88 7.91
C ALA A 63 9.57 -30.50 7.25
N ALA A 64 9.03 -29.49 7.96
CA ALA A 64 9.06 -28.10 7.54
C ALA A 64 10.50 -27.70 7.13
N GLY A 65 10.74 -27.74 5.83
CA GLY A 65 12.03 -27.39 5.25
C GLY A 65 12.28 -25.89 5.33
N ALA A 66 13.54 -25.53 5.47
CA ALA A 66 14.03 -24.17 5.31
C ALA A 66 13.42 -23.50 4.06
N PRO A 67 13.21 -22.16 4.06
CA PRO A 67 12.64 -21.46 2.91
C PRO A 67 13.43 -21.81 1.65
N GLY A 68 12.75 -22.39 0.67
CA GLY A 68 13.34 -22.72 -0.61
C GLY A 68 13.83 -21.46 -1.33
N PRO A 69 14.70 -21.61 -2.34
CA PRO A 69 15.22 -20.45 -3.07
C PRO A 69 14.05 -19.62 -3.62
N VAL A 70 14.19 -18.28 -3.48
CA VAL A 70 13.22 -17.31 -3.98
C VAL A 70 12.96 -17.61 -5.46
N GLN A 71 11.76 -18.03 -5.79
CA GLN A 71 11.34 -18.22 -7.18
C GLN A 71 11.01 -16.85 -7.76
N LEU A 72 11.86 -16.37 -8.65
CA LEU A 72 11.60 -15.16 -9.42
C LEU A 72 10.53 -15.44 -10.49
N PRO A 73 9.61 -14.49 -10.74
CA PRO A 73 8.66 -14.62 -11.83
C PRO A 73 9.37 -14.78 -13.17
N PRO A 74 8.75 -15.44 -14.17
CA PRO A 74 9.31 -15.52 -15.50
C PRO A 74 9.60 -14.14 -16.09
N GLY A 75 10.86 -13.87 -16.42
CA GLY A 75 11.32 -12.59 -16.96
C GLY A 75 11.82 -11.57 -15.93
N ALA A 76 11.69 -11.83 -14.62
CA ALA A 76 12.33 -11.02 -13.59
C ALA A 76 13.78 -11.44 -13.40
N ALA A 77 14.70 -10.50 -13.52
CA ALA A 77 16.15 -10.77 -13.39
C ALA A 77 16.64 -10.82 -11.93
N GLY A 78 15.77 -10.57 -10.95
CA GLY A 78 16.17 -10.35 -9.56
C GLY A 78 16.84 -8.99 -9.35
N PRO A 79 17.39 -8.72 -8.16
CA PRO A 79 18.12 -7.49 -7.91
C PRO A 79 19.38 -7.43 -8.78
N HIS A 80 19.68 -6.26 -9.31
CA HIS A 80 20.85 -6.02 -10.19
C HIS A 80 22.16 -5.94 -9.40
N PHE A 81 22.06 -5.62 -8.11
CA PHE A 81 23.17 -5.57 -7.15
C PHE A 81 22.66 -5.90 -5.74
N ALA A 82 23.56 -6.08 -4.80
CA ALA A 82 23.21 -6.44 -3.42
C ALA A 82 22.26 -5.41 -2.78
N PRO A 83 21.03 -5.79 -2.39
CA PRO A 83 20.06 -4.88 -1.80
C PRO A 83 20.45 -4.53 -0.37
N LYS A 84 20.19 -3.29 0.04
CA LYS A 84 20.21 -2.86 1.45
C LYS A 84 18.89 -3.18 2.16
N ALA A 85 17.78 -3.16 1.42
CA ALA A 85 16.46 -3.49 1.93
C ALA A 85 15.87 -4.70 1.20
N LYS A 86 15.09 -5.50 1.94
CA LYS A 86 14.36 -6.65 1.43
C LYS A 86 12.85 -6.43 1.44
N ARG A 87 12.38 -5.50 2.29
CA ARG A 87 10.96 -5.26 2.58
C ARG A 87 10.66 -3.78 2.62
N VAL A 88 9.40 -3.42 2.35
CA VAL A 88 8.88 -2.06 2.50
C VAL A 88 7.57 -2.09 3.27
N ILE A 89 7.43 -1.19 4.25
CA ILE A 89 6.16 -0.80 4.84
C ILE A 89 5.90 0.63 4.39
N TYR A 90 4.82 0.86 3.65
CA TYR A 90 4.45 2.17 3.19
C TYR A 90 3.19 2.68 3.91
N LEU A 91 3.37 3.69 4.74
CA LEU A 91 2.32 4.40 5.48
C LEU A 91 1.86 5.59 4.64
N HIS A 92 0.80 5.42 3.86
CA HIS A 92 0.23 6.48 3.02
C HIS A 92 -0.91 7.21 3.74
N MET A 93 -0.69 8.50 3.98
CA MET A 93 -1.64 9.42 4.63
C MET A 93 -2.52 10.05 3.57
N GLU A 94 -3.62 9.39 3.24
CA GLU A 94 -4.54 9.81 2.19
C GLU A 94 -5.25 11.10 2.55
N GLY A 95 -5.14 12.08 1.67
CA GLY A 95 -5.69 13.42 1.85
C GLY A 95 -4.62 14.49 2.12
N ALA A 96 -3.33 14.18 1.94
CA ALA A 96 -2.23 15.14 1.96
C ALA A 96 -2.07 15.94 3.28
N PRO A 97 -1.38 15.37 4.28
CA PRO A 97 -1.08 16.05 5.54
C PRO A 97 -0.36 17.39 5.34
N SER A 98 -0.71 18.38 6.13
CA SER A 98 -0.06 19.70 6.08
C SER A 98 1.37 19.61 6.61
N GLN A 99 2.35 19.77 5.72
CA GLN A 99 3.77 19.83 6.08
C GLN A 99 4.06 20.97 7.04
N LEU A 100 3.43 22.13 6.83
CA LEU A 100 3.62 23.36 7.62
C LEU A 100 3.14 23.18 9.07
N ASP A 101 2.15 22.34 9.31
CA ASP A 101 1.58 22.13 10.65
C ASP A 101 2.21 20.93 11.39
N LEU A 102 3.03 20.11 10.71
CA LEU A 102 3.63 18.92 11.30
C LEU A 102 5.16 18.92 11.31
N TYR A 103 5.81 19.28 10.20
CA TYR A 103 7.23 18.99 9.96
C TYR A 103 8.06 20.21 9.53
N ASP A 104 7.46 21.22 8.92
CA ASP A 104 8.17 22.34 8.29
C ASP A 104 7.94 23.64 9.06
N HIS A 105 8.67 23.79 10.15
CA HIS A 105 8.54 24.92 11.08
C HIS A 105 9.00 26.25 10.46
N LYS A 106 8.08 27.20 10.35
CA LYS A 106 8.32 28.54 9.80
C LYS A 106 7.91 29.64 10.79
N PRO A 107 8.72 29.90 11.83
CA PRO A 107 8.35 30.86 12.89
C PRO A 107 8.14 32.29 12.39
N GLY A 108 8.80 32.69 11.30
CA GLY A 108 8.64 34.00 10.67
C GLY A 108 7.23 34.27 10.13
N LEU A 109 6.42 33.24 9.89
CA LEU A 109 5.04 33.41 9.41
C LEU A 109 4.11 33.98 10.47
N VAL A 110 4.41 33.83 11.77
CA VAL A 110 3.60 34.41 12.85
C VAL A 110 3.46 35.93 12.70
N ALA A 111 4.55 36.64 12.34
CA ALA A 111 4.53 38.07 12.09
C ALA A 111 3.76 38.45 10.82
N ARG A 112 3.53 37.49 9.92
CA ARG A 112 2.83 37.67 8.63
C ARG A 112 1.38 37.20 8.65
N PHE A 113 0.82 36.94 9.82
CA PHE A 113 -0.57 36.49 9.97
C PHE A 113 -1.54 37.41 9.22
N ASN A 114 -2.35 36.87 8.33
CA ASN A 114 -3.35 37.54 7.50
C ASN A 114 -2.79 38.53 6.48
N GLU A 115 -1.47 38.58 6.24
CA GLU A 115 -0.90 39.26 5.07
C GLU A 115 -1.21 38.45 3.81
N ASP A 116 -1.34 39.09 2.67
CA ASP A 116 -1.45 38.33 1.40
C ASP A 116 -0.13 37.69 1.03
N LEU A 117 -0.20 36.44 0.55
CA LEU A 117 0.98 35.75 0.02
C LEU A 117 1.55 36.55 -1.16
N PRO A 118 2.82 36.96 -1.10
CA PRO A 118 3.43 37.75 -2.17
C PRO A 118 3.39 37.04 -3.53
N ASP A 119 3.10 37.78 -4.59
CA ASP A 119 3.09 37.24 -5.96
C ASP A 119 4.44 36.64 -6.37
N SER A 120 5.55 37.16 -5.85
CA SER A 120 6.90 36.63 -6.06
C SER A 120 7.09 35.23 -5.47
N ILE A 121 6.39 34.89 -4.40
CA ILE A 121 6.39 33.55 -3.78
C ILE A 121 5.42 32.66 -4.52
N ARG A 122 4.21 33.15 -4.81
CA ARG A 122 3.20 32.41 -5.56
C ARG A 122 3.66 32.08 -6.99
N ASN A 123 4.37 32.97 -7.63
CA ASN A 123 5.10 32.79 -8.90
C ASN A 123 4.27 32.08 -9.98
N GLY A 124 3.05 32.56 -10.23
CA GLY A 124 2.16 32.02 -11.27
C GLY A 124 1.71 30.56 -11.05
N GLN A 125 1.80 30.03 -9.82
CA GLN A 125 1.35 28.66 -9.54
C GLN A 125 -0.11 28.46 -9.93
N ARG A 126 -0.40 27.31 -10.53
CA ARG A 126 -1.76 26.80 -10.70
C ARG A 126 -2.41 26.58 -9.34
N ILE A 127 -3.56 27.18 -9.12
CA ILE A 127 -4.39 27.03 -7.93
C ILE A 127 -5.57 26.11 -8.23
N THR A 128 -6.17 25.51 -7.20
CA THR A 128 -7.34 24.66 -7.37
C THR A 128 -8.59 25.50 -7.64
N THR A 129 -9.67 24.84 -8.09
CA THR A 129 -10.99 25.48 -8.22
C THR A 129 -11.55 25.93 -6.88
N MET A 130 -11.07 25.36 -5.76
CA MET A 130 -11.53 25.69 -4.40
C MET A 130 -11.08 27.09 -3.96
N THR A 131 -9.92 27.56 -4.40
CA THR A 131 -9.36 28.87 -4.04
C THR A 131 -9.26 29.83 -5.21
N SER A 132 -9.52 29.41 -6.44
CA SER A 132 -9.45 30.27 -7.64
C SER A 132 -10.40 31.48 -7.60
N GLY A 133 -11.48 31.41 -6.84
CA GLY A 133 -12.41 32.51 -6.61
C GLY A 133 -12.07 33.42 -5.42
N GLN A 134 -10.99 33.15 -4.68
CA GLN A 134 -10.57 34.00 -3.56
C GLN A 134 -9.90 35.27 -4.11
N SER A 135 -10.29 36.43 -3.57
CA SER A 135 -9.67 37.73 -3.88
C SER A 135 -8.34 37.94 -3.16
N ARG A 136 -8.09 37.19 -2.09
CA ARG A 136 -6.90 37.24 -1.24
C ARG A 136 -6.39 35.84 -0.91
N PHE A 137 -5.09 35.75 -0.67
CA PHE A 137 -4.42 34.54 -0.21
C PHE A 137 -3.75 34.76 1.15
N PRO A 138 -4.56 34.89 2.24
CA PRO A 138 -4.06 35.32 3.54
C PRO A 138 -3.18 34.24 4.17
N VAL A 139 -1.95 34.60 4.53
CA VAL A 139 -0.99 33.72 5.19
C VAL A 139 -1.54 33.26 6.52
N ALA A 140 -1.58 31.94 6.71
CA ALA A 140 -2.03 31.25 7.91
C ALA A 140 -0.83 30.51 8.54
N PRO A 141 -0.15 31.10 9.54
CA PRO A 141 0.87 30.39 10.31
C PRO A 141 0.28 29.15 10.98
N SER A 142 1.11 28.17 11.28
CA SER A 142 0.68 27.03 12.09
C SER A 142 0.19 27.46 13.47
N ALA A 143 -0.95 26.94 13.91
CA ALA A 143 -1.49 27.14 15.25
C ALA A 143 -0.79 26.29 16.32
N PHE A 144 0.17 25.45 15.92
CA PHE A 144 0.85 24.54 16.81
C PHE A 144 2.20 25.06 17.22
N ARG A 145 2.61 24.71 18.46
CA ARG A 145 3.98 24.85 18.92
C ARG A 145 4.83 23.75 18.29
N PHE A 146 6.10 24.08 18.04
CA PHE A 146 7.10 23.12 17.59
C PHE A 146 8.17 22.95 18.65
N ASP A 147 8.50 21.68 18.91
CA ASP A 147 9.55 21.31 19.86
C ASP A 147 10.76 20.75 19.09
N ARG A 148 11.96 20.97 19.64
CA ARG A 148 13.20 20.45 19.05
C ARG A 148 13.47 19.04 19.55
N TYR A 149 13.62 18.11 18.61
CA TYR A 149 14.01 16.72 18.90
C TYR A 149 15.43 16.46 18.40
N ALA A 150 16.18 15.66 19.17
CA ALA A 150 17.54 15.26 18.82
C ALA A 150 17.52 14.27 17.64
N ASN A 151 18.40 14.51 16.68
CA ASN A 151 18.74 13.58 15.60
C ASN A 151 20.27 13.51 15.46
N ASN A 152 20.81 12.97 14.37
CA ASN A 152 22.26 12.90 14.13
C ASN A 152 22.84 14.20 13.52
N GLN A 153 22.00 15.20 13.34
CA GLN A 153 22.36 16.56 12.89
C GLN A 153 22.06 17.58 14.01
N ASP A 154 21.73 18.81 13.64
CA ASP A 154 21.44 19.92 14.55
C ASP A 154 20.09 19.82 15.28
N GLY A 155 19.40 18.69 15.16
CA GLY A 155 18.06 18.48 15.64
C GLY A 155 17.01 18.78 14.58
N VAL A 156 15.78 18.31 14.80
CA VAL A 156 14.63 18.55 13.95
C VAL A 156 13.51 19.21 14.74
N MET A 157 12.82 20.16 14.13
CA MET A 157 11.65 20.83 14.72
C MET A 157 10.38 20.10 14.28
N LEU A 158 9.63 19.55 15.23
CA LEU A 158 8.40 18.81 14.98
C LEU A 158 7.26 19.41 15.82
N SER A 159 6.05 19.35 15.26
CA SER A 159 4.84 19.82 15.92
C SER A 159 4.55 19.10 17.23
N GLU A 160 4.03 19.83 18.20
CA GLU A 160 3.61 19.31 19.52
C GLU A 160 2.55 18.18 19.42
N VAL A 161 1.91 18.01 18.27
CA VAL A 161 0.87 16.98 18.06
C VAL A 161 1.44 15.62 17.62
N ILE A 162 2.77 15.54 17.40
CA ILE A 162 3.47 14.30 17.01
C ILE A 162 4.69 13.99 17.90
N PRO A 163 4.54 14.01 19.25
CA PRO A 163 5.67 13.85 20.19
C PRO A 163 6.27 12.46 20.14
N HIS A 164 5.50 11.40 19.84
CA HIS A 164 6.03 10.03 19.76
C HIS A 164 6.93 9.87 18.54
N THR A 165 6.55 10.44 17.39
CA THR A 165 7.38 10.52 16.18
C THR A 165 8.68 11.28 16.50
N GLY A 166 8.60 12.40 17.25
CA GLY A 166 9.77 13.10 17.74
C GLY A 166 10.71 12.21 18.57
N GLY A 167 10.15 11.32 19.39
CA GLY A 167 10.91 10.37 20.20
C GLY A 167 11.70 9.32 19.41
N VAL A 168 11.44 9.15 18.10
CA VAL A 168 12.20 8.27 17.20
C VAL A 168 12.93 9.02 16.09
N ALA A 169 13.04 10.34 16.18
CA ALA A 169 13.65 11.19 15.15
C ALA A 169 15.08 10.79 14.76
N LYS A 170 15.82 10.14 15.66
CA LYS A 170 17.16 9.58 15.39
C LYS A 170 17.15 8.44 14.37
N ASP A 171 16.03 7.76 14.22
CA ASP A 171 15.85 6.63 13.30
C ASP A 171 15.20 7.06 11.98
N LEU A 172 14.80 8.34 11.85
CA LEU A 172 14.08 8.87 10.69
C LEU A 172 14.99 9.75 9.82
N CYS A 173 14.75 9.70 8.51
CA CYS A 173 15.23 10.67 7.54
C CYS A 173 14.03 11.49 7.07
N PHE A 174 14.02 12.79 7.35
CA PHE A 174 12.97 13.72 6.90
C PHE A 174 13.34 14.30 5.54
N VAL A 175 12.43 14.22 4.57
CA VAL A 175 12.59 14.80 3.23
C VAL A 175 11.61 15.94 3.11
N HIS A 176 12.08 17.19 3.25
CA HIS A 176 11.24 18.39 3.24
C HIS A 176 10.98 18.94 1.85
N SER A 177 11.75 18.50 0.85
CA SER A 177 11.77 19.05 -0.51
C SER A 177 11.05 18.18 -1.53
N LEU A 178 10.18 17.26 -1.09
CA LEU A 178 9.35 16.51 -2.02
C LEU A 178 8.42 17.45 -2.77
N HIS A 179 8.28 17.21 -4.08
CA HIS A 179 7.33 17.93 -4.92
C HIS A 179 6.72 17.02 -5.99
N THR A 180 5.57 17.43 -6.49
CA THR A 180 4.80 16.72 -7.52
C THR A 180 4.18 17.73 -8.48
N GLN A 181 3.57 17.25 -9.56
CA GLN A 181 2.77 18.08 -10.45
C GLN A 181 1.26 17.92 -10.24
N ALA A 182 0.85 16.85 -9.56
CA ALA A 182 -0.55 16.56 -9.29
C ALA A 182 -1.12 17.49 -8.21
N ILE A 183 -2.32 18.02 -8.44
CA ILE A 183 -2.99 18.97 -7.54
C ILE A 183 -4.32 18.44 -6.98
N ASN A 184 -4.77 17.28 -7.43
CA ASN A 184 -5.98 16.61 -6.95
C ASN A 184 -5.64 15.21 -6.41
N HIS A 185 -6.40 14.72 -5.42
CA HIS A 185 -6.10 13.49 -4.69
C HIS A 185 -5.98 12.28 -5.61
N GLU A 186 -6.97 12.00 -6.46
CA GLU A 186 -6.97 10.79 -7.27
C GLU A 186 -5.79 10.72 -8.25
N PRO A 187 -5.47 11.76 -9.06
CA PRO A 187 -4.24 11.79 -9.86
C PRO A 187 -2.98 11.80 -8.99
N GLY A 188 -2.97 12.50 -7.86
CA GLY A 188 -1.82 12.59 -6.94
C GLY A 188 -1.47 11.24 -6.33
N ILE A 189 -2.46 10.53 -5.78
CA ILE A 189 -2.27 9.18 -5.27
C ILE A 189 -1.84 8.24 -6.40
N THR A 190 -2.50 8.31 -7.58
CA THR A 190 -2.14 7.50 -8.75
C THR A 190 -0.67 7.73 -9.12
N PHE A 191 -0.24 8.98 -9.19
CA PHE A 191 1.14 9.33 -9.52
C PHE A 191 2.14 8.83 -8.47
N PHE A 192 1.84 9.03 -7.19
CA PHE A 192 2.71 8.57 -6.12
C PHE A 192 2.81 7.04 -6.05
N GLN A 193 1.75 6.32 -6.40
CA GLN A 193 1.75 4.86 -6.38
C GLN A 193 2.34 4.24 -7.64
N THR A 194 2.21 4.88 -8.81
CA THR A 194 2.48 4.23 -10.12
C THR A 194 3.50 4.96 -11.00
N GLY A 195 3.99 6.12 -10.58
CA GLY A 195 4.85 7.00 -11.40
C GLY A 195 4.12 7.66 -12.58
N SER A 196 2.76 7.68 -12.57
CA SER A 196 1.96 8.32 -13.61
C SER A 196 0.62 8.80 -13.06
N GLU A 197 0.18 9.99 -13.44
CA GLU A 197 -1.17 10.46 -13.12
C GLU A 197 -2.26 9.68 -13.88
N GLN A 198 -1.90 9.04 -14.99
CA GLN A 198 -2.80 8.27 -15.81
C GLN A 198 -2.99 6.86 -15.24
N PRO A 199 -4.23 6.36 -15.14
CA PRO A 199 -4.50 5.00 -14.69
C PRO A 199 -3.95 3.95 -15.67
N GLY A 200 -3.82 2.70 -15.18
CA GLY A 200 -3.39 1.55 -15.99
C GLY A 200 -1.92 1.17 -15.83
N ARG A 201 -1.13 1.96 -15.09
CA ARG A 201 0.24 1.62 -14.72
C ARG A 201 0.28 0.75 -13.47
N ALA A 202 1.31 -0.10 -13.38
CA ALA A 202 1.56 -0.93 -12.22
C ALA A 202 1.99 -0.10 -11.01
N SER A 203 1.48 -0.45 -9.83
CA SER A 203 1.85 0.19 -8.57
C SER A 203 3.25 -0.18 -8.12
N PHE A 204 3.85 0.63 -7.24
CA PHE A 204 5.18 0.37 -6.68
C PHE A 204 5.27 -1.02 -6.03
N GLY A 205 4.27 -1.42 -5.22
CA GLY A 205 4.22 -2.76 -4.64
C GLY A 205 4.15 -3.87 -5.70
N SER A 206 3.47 -3.63 -6.82
CA SER A 206 3.43 -4.57 -7.95
C SER A 206 4.77 -4.68 -8.64
N TRP A 207 5.50 -3.57 -8.84
CA TRP A 207 6.86 -3.59 -9.36
C TRP A 207 7.83 -4.33 -8.43
N MET A 208 7.69 -4.17 -7.10
CA MET A 208 8.48 -4.95 -6.14
C MET A 208 8.18 -6.44 -6.21
N SER A 209 6.88 -6.80 -6.26
CA SER A 209 6.46 -8.21 -6.43
C SER A 209 7.01 -8.79 -7.73
N TYR A 210 6.97 -8.04 -8.84
CA TYR A 210 7.52 -8.46 -10.12
C TYR A 210 9.05 -8.62 -10.07
N GLY A 211 9.78 -7.63 -9.56
CA GLY A 211 11.25 -7.63 -9.57
C GLY A 211 11.88 -8.58 -8.56
N LEU A 212 11.31 -8.68 -7.34
CA LEU A 212 11.90 -9.45 -6.24
C LEU A 212 11.20 -10.79 -5.94
N GLY A 213 10.02 -11.03 -6.51
CA GLY A 213 9.20 -12.20 -6.17
C GLY A 213 8.75 -12.21 -4.70
N SER A 214 8.36 -13.37 -4.21
CA SER A 214 7.96 -13.58 -2.81
C SER A 214 9.05 -14.29 -2.01
N MET A 215 9.23 -13.89 -0.76
CA MET A 215 10.04 -14.62 0.23
C MET A 215 9.19 -15.60 1.07
N ASN A 216 7.88 -15.58 0.89
CA ASN A 216 6.92 -16.35 1.66
C ASN A 216 6.01 -17.16 0.72
N SER A 217 5.77 -18.42 1.04
CA SER A 217 4.90 -19.30 0.25
C SER A 217 3.43 -19.27 0.69
N ASN A 218 3.11 -18.69 1.86
CA ASN A 218 1.80 -18.78 2.52
C ASN A 218 1.04 -17.45 2.56
N LEU A 219 1.72 -16.34 2.23
CA LEU A 219 1.15 -14.99 2.20
C LEU A 219 1.54 -14.30 0.89
N PRO A 220 0.71 -13.36 0.40
CA PRO A 220 1.04 -12.57 -0.78
C PRO A 220 2.32 -11.76 -0.59
N ALA A 221 3.08 -11.54 -1.67
CA ALA A 221 4.24 -10.66 -1.64
C ALA A 221 3.87 -9.19 -1.38
N PHE A 222 2.66 -8.78 -1.78
CA PHE A 222 2.12 -7.43 -1.63
C PHE A 222 0.78 -7.43 -0.90
N VAL A 223 0.74 -6.84 0.29
CA VAL A 223 -0.45 -6.73 1.16
C VAL A 223 -0.86 -5.28 1.30
N VAL A 224 -2.17 -5.03 1.27
CA VAL A 224 -2.78 -3.70 1.42
C VAL A 224 -3.75 -3.69 2.59
N MET A 225 -3.64 -2.68 3.44
CA MET A 225 -4.56 -2.42 4.56
C MET A 225 -5.09 -1.00 4.50
N ILE A 226 -6.33 -0.80 4.93
CA ILE A 226 -6.98 0.50 4.93
C ILE A 226 -7.53 0.79 6.31
N THR A 227 -7.13 1.92 6.88
CA THR A 227 -7.68 2.49 8.10
C THR A 227 -8.62 3.64 7.77
N GLN A 228 -9.78 3.65 8.41
CA GLN A 228 -10.69 4.78 8.39
C GLN A 228 -10.26 5.77 9.48
N GLY A 229 -9.78 6.95 9.07
CA GLY A 229 -9.42 8.01 10.02
C GLY A 229 -10.63 8.86 10.44
N PRO A 230 -10.45 9.71 11.46
CA PRO A 230 -11.40 10.79 11.74
C PRO A 230 -11.20 11.90 10.70
N GLY A 231 -12.19 12.33 9.98
CA GLY A 231 -12.09 13.43 9.04
C GLY A 231 -12.64 13.13 7.66
N ASN A 232 -12.41 14.05 6.72
CA ASN A 232 -12.89 13.92 5.35
C ASN A 232 -12.08 12.87 4.59
N MET A 233 -12.76 11.85 4.09
CA MET A 233 -12.15 10.68 3.46
C MET A 233 -12.38 10.67 1.96
N GLN A 234 -11.30 10.65 1.18
CA GLN A 234 -11.36 10.44 -0.25
C GLN A 234 -11.62 8.97 -0.60
N ALA A 235 -12.19 8.71 -1.75
CA ALA A 235 -12.42 7.35 -2.23
C ALA A 235 -11.09 6.69 -2.63
N LEU A 236 -10.79 5.53 -2.08
CA LEU A 236 -9.64 4.72 -2.50
C LEU A 236 -10.06 3.72 -3.56
N SER A 237 -9.42 3.80 -4.71
CA SER A 237 -9.60 2.86 -5.82
C SER A 237 -8.62 1.70 -5.74
N ALA A 238 -9.07 0.48 -6.08
CA ALA A 238 -8.21 -0.70 -6.15
C ALA A 238 -7.04 -0.55 -7.14
N ARG A 239 -7.12 0.37 -8.11
CA ARG A 239 -6.03 0.67 -9.04
C ARG A 239 -4.76 1.21 -8.35
N PHE A 240 -4.86 1.81 -7.14
CA PHE A 240 -3.70 2.33 -6.40
C PHE A 240 -2.74 1.23 -5.92
N TRP A 241 -3.20 -0.01 -5.89
CA TRP A 241 -2.39 -1.20 -5.61
C TRP A 241 -2.54 -2.28 -6.71
N GLY A 242 -2.98 -1.84 -7.89
CA GLY A 242 -3.19 -2.72 -9.03
C GLY A 242 -1.90 -3.09 -9.74
N SER A 243 -1.92 -4.25 -10.41
CA SER A 243 -0.81 -4.70 -11.25
C SER A 243 -0.67 -3.92 -12.56
N GLY A 244 -1.70 -3.16 -12.97
CA GLY A 244 -1.70 -2.44 -14.24
C GLY A 244 -1.49 -3.37 -15.42
N PHE A 245 -0.41 -3.15 -16.18
CA PHE A 245 -0.04 -4.02 -17.30
C PHE A 245 0.84 -5.22 -16.89
N LEU A 246 1.29 -5.29 -15.65
CA LEU A 246 1.96 -6.49 -15.13
C LEU A 246 0.95 -7.62 -14.92
N PRO A 247 1.38 -8.90 -14.92
CA PRO A 247 0.50 -10.02 -14.58
C PRO A 247 -0.25 -9.82 -13.26
N SER A 248 -1.49 -10.28 -13.20
CA SER A 248 -2.39 -10.02 -12.07
C SER A 248 -1.93 -10.69 -10.75
N GLU A 249 -0.99 -11.62 -10.79
CA GLU A 249 -0.33 -12.20 -9.61
C GLU A 249 0.46 -11.18 -8.78
N HIS A 250 0.87 -10.07 -9.38
CA HIS A 250 1.60 -8.99 -8.72
C HIS A 250 0.69 -7.93 -8.06
N GLN A 251 -0.63 -8.08 -8.20
CA GLN A 251 -1.60 -7.15 -7.60
C GLN A 251 -1.57 -7.23 -6.07
N GLY A 252 -1.74 -6.07 -5.41
CA GLY A 252 -1.87 -6.01 -3.97
C GLY A 252 -3.11 -6.75 -3.44
N CYS A 253 -2.90 -7.63 -2.47
CA CYS A 253 -3.96 -8.34 -1.78
C CYS A 253 -4.45 -7.54 -0.58
N ARG A 254 -5.73 -7.15 -0.59
CA ARG A 254 -6.31 -6.39 0.51
C ARG A 254 -6.66 -7.30 1.69
N ILE A 255 -6.01 -7.06 2.84
CA ILE A 255 -6.41 -7.61 4.13
C ILE A 255 -7.34 -6.62 4.84
N ARG A 256 -8.48 -7.11 5.33
CA ARG A 256 -9.49 -6.31 6.05
C ARG A 256 -9.34 -6.53 7.56
N ALA A 257 -9.83 -5.57 8.31
CA ALA A 257 -9.96 -5.74 9.74
C ALA A 257 -11.10 -6.72 10.11
N GLY A 258 -10.94 -7.44 11.22
CA GLY A 258 -11.96 -8.31 11.79
C GLY A 258 -11.85 -9.77 11.38
N ARG A 259 -12.92 -10.55 11.71
CA ARG A 259 -12.92 -12.01 11.56
C ARG A 259 -12.77 -12.52 10.12
N ASP A 260 -13.17 -11.72 9.13
CA ASP A 260 -13.06 -12.03 7.71
C ASP A 260 -11.98 -11.16 7.05
N ALA A 261 -10.75 -11.28 7.57
CA ALA A 261 -9.59 -10.52 7.13
C ALA A 261 -9.35 -10.62 5.61
N VAL A 262 -9.68 -11.75 5.01
CA VAL A 262 -9.72 -11.95 3.56
C VAL A 262 -11.09 -12.51 3.20
N LEU A 263 -11.76 -11.90 2.19
CA LEU A 263 -13.08 -12.36 1.76
C LEU A 263 -13.01 -13.80 1.23
N HIS A 264 -14.04 -14.56 1.55
CA HIS A 264 -14.18 -15.97 1.10
C HIS A 264 -13.02 -16.88 1.53
N LEU A 265 -12.28 -16.50 2.58
CA LEU A 265 -11.19 -17.30 3.10
C LEU A 265 -11.72 -18.57 3.79
N ARG A 266 -12.88 -18.49 4.46
CA ARG A 266 -13.48 -19.65 5.14
C ARG A 266 -14.16 -20.58 4.16
N ASP A 267 -14.09 -21.86 4.47
CA ASP A 267 -14.87 -22.85 3.74
C ASP A 267 -16.37 -22.64 3.99
N PRO A 268 -17.22 -22.83 2.96
CA PRO A 268 -18.67 -22.80 3.15
C PRO A 268 -19.13 -23.88 4.16
N GLU A 269 -20.26 -23.63 4.80
CA GLU A 269 -20.86 -24.61 5.73
C GLU A 269 -21.08 -25.95 5.03
N GLY A 270 -20.66 -27.04 5.67
CA GLY A 270 -20.74 -28.41 5.12
C GLY A 270 -19.59 -28.80 4.18
N VAL A 271 -18.66 -27.92 3.85
CA VAL A 271 -17.44 -28.22 3.08
C VAL A 271 -16.30 -28.44 4.05
N THR A 272 -15.77 -29.68 4.08
CA THR A 272 -14.58 -29.98 4.86
C THR A 272 -13.33 -29.43 4.16
N ARG A 273 -12.27 -29.22 4.92
CA ARG A 273 -10.98 -28.82 4.38
C ARG A 273 -10.44 -29.82 3.34
N GLN A 274 -10.68 -31.08 3.55
CA GLN A 274 -10.27 -32.13 2.62
C GLN A 274 -11.06 -32.06 1.30
N ASP A 275 -12.35 -31.73 1.37
CA ASP A 275 -13.16 -31.50 0.17
C ASP A 275 -12.69 -30.24 -0.57
N ARG A 276 -12.35 -29.17 0.16
CA ARG A 276 -11.79 -27.96 -0.42
C ARG A 276 -10.48 -28.25 -1.15
N ARG A 277 -9.57 -29.03 -0.56
CA ARG A 277 -8.32 -29.44 -1.21
C ARG A 277 -8.58 -30.20 -2.51
N ARG A 278 -9.49 -31.18 -2.46
CA ARG A 278 -9.88 -31.98 -3.65
C ARG A 278 -10.47 -31.09 -4.75
N MET A 279 -11.31 -30.12 -4.40
CA MET A 279 -11.86 -29.14 -5.35
C MET A 279 -10.76 -28.32 -6.01
N LEU A 280 -9.79 -27.85 -5.24
CA LEU A 280 -8.66 -27.07 -5.76
C LEU A 280 -7.77 -27.92 -6.67
N ASP A 281 -7.48 -29.17 -6.30
CA ASP A 281 -6.71 -30.09 -7.13
C ASP A 281 -7.38 -30.36 -8.49
N LEU A 282 -8.71 -30.46 -8.50
CA LEU A 282 -9.49 -30.59 -9.75
C LEU A 282 -9.45 -29.31 -10.58
N LEU A 283 -9.58 -28.13 -9.93
CA LEU A 283 -9.49 -26.84 -10.62
C LEU A 283 -8.10 -26.61 -11.23
N VAL A 284 -7.04 -26.99 -10.51
CA VAL A 284 -5.67 -26.92 -11.04
C VAL A 284 -5.55 -27.74 -12.32
N ARG A 285 -6.00 -29.00 -12.31
CA ARG A 285 -5.94 -29.88 -13.50
C ARG A 285 -6.74 -29.29 -14.68
N LEU A 286 -7.96 -28.81 -14.44
CA LEU A 286 -8.79 -28.22 -15.50
C LEU A 286 -8.14 -26.97 -16.08
N ASN A 287 -7.54 -26.13 -15.24
CA ASN A 287 -6.83 -24.93 -15.69
C ASN A 287 -5.51 -25.28 -16.39
N GLU A 288 -4.80 -26.35 -15.99
CA GLU A 288 -3.61 -26.86 -16.70
C GLU A 288 -3.97 -27.34 -18.10
N GLU A 289 -5.07 -28.11 -18.27
CA GLU A 289 -5.56 -28.52 -19.59
C GLU A 289 -5.97 -27.30 -20.44
N GLU A 290 -6.62 -26.30 -19.83
CA GLU A 290 -6.97 -25.04 -20.52
C GLU A 290 -5.70 -24.25 -20.92
N PHE A 291 -4.70 -24.19 -20.04
CA PHE A 291 -3.43 -23.55 -20.34
C PHE A 291 -2.69 -24.22 -21.50
N GLU A 292 -2.61 -25.57 -21.50
CA GLU A 292 -1.97 -26.32 -22.59
C GLU A 292 -2.63 -26.04 -23.95
N SER A 293 -3.94 -25.79 -23.97
CA SER A 293 -4.69 -25.47 -25.18
C SER A 293 -4.65 -24.01 -25.62
N SER A 294 -4.62 -23.08 -24.66
CA SER A 294 -4.73 -21.62 -24.92
C SER A 294 -3.41 -20.88 -24.81
N LEU A 295 -2.44 -21.42 -24.03
CA LEU A 295 -1.19 -20.78 -23.61
C LEU A 295 -1.40 -19.41 -22.90
N ASP A 296 -2.60 -19.20 -22.32
CA ASP A 296 -2.96 -17.98 -21.62
C ASP A 296 -2.34 -17.92 -20.23
N GLN A 297 -1.42 -16.96 -20.03
CA GLN A 297 -0.72 -16.77 -18.75
C GLN A 297 -1.66 -16.45 -17.58
N GLU A 298 -2.82 -15.80 -17.85
CA GLU A 298 -3.83 -15.54 -16.81
C GLU A 298 -4.43 -16.82 -16.24
N THR A 299 -4.49 -17.91 -17.00
CA THR A 299 -4.91 -19.22 -16.51
C THR A 299 -3.93 -19.75 -15.45
N ARG A 300 -2.60 -19.61 -15.67
CA ARG A 300 -1.58 -19.94 -14.65
C ARG A 300 -1.72 -19.06 -13.41
N THR A 301 -1.93 -17.78 -13.60
CA THR A 301 -2.12 -16.84 -12.49
C THR A 301 -3.31 -17.22 -11.62
N ARG A 302 -4.43 -17.66 -12.20
CA ARG A 302 -5.60 -18.16 -11.45
C ARG A 302 -5.28 -19.39 -10.60
N ILE A 303 -4.49 -20.33 -11.11
CA ILE A 303 -4.02 -21.49 -10.35
C ILE A 303 -3.25 -21.02 -9.12
N ALA A 304 -2.26 -20.15 -9.32
CA ALA A 304 -1.43 -19.62 -8.24
C ALA A 304 -2.25 -18.83 -7.19
N GLN A 305 -3.25 -18.06 -7.62
CA GLN A 305 -4.17 -17.33 -6.74
C GLN A 305 -5.04 -18.26 -5.89
N HIS A 306 -5.56 -19.34 -6.45
CA HIS A 306 -6.34 -20.34 -5.71
C HIS A 306 -5.50 -21.05 -4.66
N GLU A 307 -4.28 -21.46 -5.01
CA GLU A 307 -3.33 -22.07 -4.08
C GLU A 307 -2.93 -21.09 -2.96
N MET A 308 -2.66 -19.83 -3.30
CA MET A 308 -2.36 -18.81 -2.31
C MET A 308 -3.53 -18.59 -1.35
N ALA A 309 -4.76 -18.49 -1.85
CA ALA A 309 -5.95 -18.33 -1.02
C ALA A 309 -6.12 -19.48 -0.03
N TYR A 310 -5.86 -20.71 -0.46
CA TYR A 310 -5.91 -21.90 0.41
C TYR A 310 -4.84 -21.86 1.51
N ARG A 311 -3.61 -21.48 1.18
CA ARG A 311 -2.52 -21.32 2.17
C ARG A 311 -2.80 -20.19 3.16
N MET A 312 -3.40 -19.11 2.69
CA MET A 312 -3.81 -17.98 3.54
C MET A 312 -4.87 -18.37 4.59
N GLN A 313 -5.72 -19.36 4.31
CA GLN A 313 -6.69 -19.88 5.30
C GLN A 313 -6.03 -20.33 6.60
N MET A 314 -4.78 -20.80 6.53
CA MET A 314 -4.01 -21.23 7.70
C MET A 314 -3.24 -20.10 8.35
N SER A 315 -2.67 -19.21 7.53
CA SER A 315 -1.71 -18.22 8.00
C SER A 315 -2.37 -16.93 8.50
N VAL A 316 -3.53 -16.55 7.95
CA VAL A 316 -4.20 -15.30 8.30
C VAL A 316 -4.80 -15.32 9.71
N PRO A 317 -5.42 -16.38 10.22
CA PRO A 317 -5.88 -16.43 11.62
C PRO A 317 -4.76 -16.17 12.62
N ASP A 318 -3.64 -16.87 12.48
CA ASP A 318 -2.47 -16.68 13.36
C ASP A 318 -1.85 -15.30 13.22
N LEU A 319 -1.87 -14.74 12.00
CA LEU A 319 -1.37 -13.40 11.73
C LEU A 319 -2.18 -12.32 12.46
N THR A 320 -3.50 -12.48 12.52
CA THR A 320 -4.44 -11.50 13.09
C THR A 320 -4.73 -11.71 14.57
N ASP A 321 -4.29 -12.81 15.15
CA ASP A 321 -4.41 -13.06 16.59
C ASP A 321 -3.29 -12.36 17.37
N PHE A 322 -3.62 -11.23 17.99
CA PHE A 322 -2.70 -10.47 18.83
C PHE A 322 -2.60 -10.97 20.27
N SER A 323 -3.32 -12.02 20.65
CA SER A 323 -3.24 -12.59 22.01
C SER A 323 -1.86 -13.18 22.32
N THR A 324 -1.08 -13.48 21.28
CA THR A 324 0.30 -13.96 21.38
C THR A 324 1.35 -12.86 21.60
N GLU A 325 0.95 -11.58 21.48
CA GLU A 325 1.84 -10.46 21.72
C GLU A 325 2.03 -10.17 23.21
N SER A 326 3.22 -9.70 23.58
CA SER A 326 3.45 -9.29 24.97
C SER A 326 2.62 -8.03 25.33
N LYS A 327 2.25 -7.91 26.61
CA LYS A 327 1.58 -6.72 27.11
C LYS A 327 2.37 -5.43 26.79
N ALA A 328 3.69 -5.47 26.94
CA ALA A 328 4.56 -4.33 26.63
C ALA A 328 4.50 -3.94 25.13
N THR A 329 4.45 -4.92 24.24
CA THR A 329 4.26 -4.66 22.79
C THR A 329 2.92 -3.99 22.54
N LEU A 330 1.83 -4.52 23.08
CA LEU A 330 0.50 -3.95 22.87
C LEU A 330 0.38 -2.52 23.42
N GLU A 331 0.92 -2.26 24.64
CA GLU A 331 0.97 -0.93 25.25
C GLU A 331 1.80 0.06 24.42
N MET A 332 2.88 -0.38 23.80
CA MET A 332 3.72 0.46 22.93
C MET A 332 2.93 0.97 21.71
N TYR A 333 2.09 0.14 21.08
CA TYR A 333 1.23 0.55 19.96
C TYR A 333 0.04 1.41 20.37
N GLY A 334 -0.28 1.46 21.67
CA GLY A 334 -1.33 2.29 22.23
C GLY A 334 -2.68 1.59 22.38
N PRO A 335 -3.67 2.28 22.99
CA PRO A 335 -4.94 1.66 23.40
C PRO A 335 -5.76 1.12 22.23
N ASP A 336 -5.67 1.76 21.06
CA ASP A 336 -6.45 1.39 19.87
C ASP A 336 -5.94 0.12 19.19
N VAL A 337 -4.84 -0.49 19.64
CA VAL A 337 -4.29 -1.73 19.07
C VAL A 337 -5.29 -2.89 19.12
N HIS A 338 -6.21 -2.87 20.07
CA HIS A 338 -7.28 -3.88 20.21
C HIS A 338 -8.51 -3.59 19.33
N VAL A 339 -8.56 -2.42 18.68
CA VAL A 339 -9.66 -2.05 17.79
C VAL A 339 -9.37 -2.53 16.37
N PRO A 340 -10.10 -3.51 15.85
CA PRO A 340 -9.84 -4.04 14.51
C PRO A 340 -9.92 -2.94 13.44
N GLY A 341 -8.87 -2.80 12.62
CA GLY A 341 -8.79 -1.81 11.56
C GLY A 341 -8.37 -0.40 11.99
N SER A 342 -8.11 -0.19 13.28
CA SER A 342 -7.43 1.01 13.73
C SER A 342 -6.04 1.11 13.10
N PHE A 343 -5.47 2.30 13.07
CA PHE A 343 -4.10 2.49 12.60
C PHE A 343 -3.10 1.71 13.48
N ALA A 344 -3.33 1.66 14.78
CA ALA A 344 -2.52 0.91 15.73
C ALA A 344 -2.52 -0.60 15.43
N ALA A 345 -3.72 -1.19 15.27
CA ALA A 345 -3.84 -2.61 14.91
C ALA A 345 -3.17 -2.91 13.55
N ASN A 346 -3.34 -2.02 12.56
CA ASN A 346 -2.75 -2.19 11.24
C ASN A 346 -1.22 -2.00 11.25
N CYS A 347 -0.66 -1.11 12.06
CA CYS A 347 0.79 -0.99 12.27
C CYS A 347 1.38 -2.26 12.90
N LEU A 348 0.74 -2.82 13.94
CA LEU A 348 1.15 -4.09 14.53
C LEU A 348 1.06 -5.23 13.50
N LEU A 349 -0.01 -5.27 12.72
CA LEU A 349 -0.19 -6.25 11.65
C LEU A 349 0.88 -6.11 10.55
N ALA A 350 1.27 -4.87 10.18
CA ALA A 350 2.35 -4.62 9.24
C ALA A 350 3.69 -5.20 9.72
N ARG A 351 4.04 -5.01 11.01
CA ARG A 351 5.22 -5.64 11.61
C ARG A 351 5.14 -7.17 11.53
N ARG A 352 3.99 -7.77 11.88
CA ARG A 352 3.80 -9.23 11.83
C ARG A 352 3.87 -9.79 10.40
N LEU A 353 3.46 -9.01 9.41
CA LEU A 353 3.57 -9.37 7.98
C LEU A 353 5.02 -9.40 7.52
N VAL A 354 5.82 -8.37 7.83
CA VAL A 354 7.24 -8.35 7.42
C VAL A 354 8.08 -9.37 8.21
N GLU A 355 7.71 -9.68 9.45
CA GLU A 355 8.29 -10.75 10.25
C GLU A 355 8.03 -12.15 9.63
N ARG A 356 7.00 -12.27 8.79
CA ARG A 356 6.67 -13.44 7.97
C ARG A 356 7.07 -13.31 6.51
N ASP A 357 8.04 -12.46 6.25
CA ASP A 357 8.65 -12.26 4.93
C ASP A 357 7.69 -11.76 3.82
N VAL A 358 6.67 -10.99 4.19
CA VAL A 358 5.91 -10.20 3.21
C VAL A 358 6.77 -9.03 2.71
N ARG A 359 6.93 -8.92 1.40
CA ARG A 359 7.84 -7.95 0.77
C ARG A 359 7.35 -6.52 0.85
N PHE A 360 6.06 -6.30 0.56
CA PHE A 360 5.48 -4.97 0.50
C PHE A 360 4.18 -4.93 1.28
N VAL A 361 4.14 -4.06 2.29
CA VAL A 361 2.95 -3.81 3.10
C VAL A 361 2.57 -2.36 2.92
N GLN A 362 1.41 -2.11 2.33
CA GLN A 362 0.87 -0.77 2.14
C GLN A 362 -0.30 -0.51 3.09
N LEU A 363 -0.19 0.53 3.89
CA LEU A 363 -1.21 0.95 4.82
C LEU A 363 -1.71 2.34 4.44
N TYR A 364 -2.99 2.44 4.08
CA TYR A 364 -3.65 3.72 3.86
C TYR A 364 -4.31 4.18 5.15
N MET A 365 -3.95 5.38 5.60
CA MET A 365 -4.65 6.10 6.67
C MET A 365 -5.44 7.25 6.06
N ARG A 366 -6.76 7.16 6.08
CA ARG A 366 -7.66 8.12 5.43
C ARG A 366 -7.98 9.30 6.35
N GLY A 367 -8.37 10.43 5.74
CA GLY A 367 -8.97 11.55 6.46
C GLY A 367 -8.05 12.76 6.67
N TRP A 368 -7.02 12.95 5.83
CA TRP A 368 -6.11 14.10 5.93
C TRP A 368 -6.50 15.27 5.01
N ASP A 369 -7.65 15.20 4.36
CA ASP A 369 -8.13 16.26 3.46
C ASP A 369 -8.82 17.40 4.23
N GLN A 370 -8.01 18.30 4.80
CA GLN A 370 -8.41 19.28 5.83
C GLN A 370 -8.56 20.68 5.26
N HIS A 371 -9.66 20.94 4.57
CA HIS A 371 -10.01 22.21 3.96
C HIS A 371 -10.63 23.23 4.91
N ASN A 372 -11.11 22.77 6.06
CA ASN A 372 -11.73 23.59 7.12
C ASN A 372 -11.33 23.02 8.46
N ASN A 373 -11.31 23.85 9.52
CA ASN A 373 -11.01 23.41 10.89
C ASN A 373 -9.76 22.50 10.98
N LEU A 374 -8.74 22.79 10.16
CA LEU A 374 -7.51 22.02 10.09
C LEU A 374 -6.86 21.81 11.48
N PRO A 375 -6.75 22.83 12.36
CA PRO A 375 -6.13 22.61 13.68
C PRO A 375 -6.87 21.58 14.55
N GLY A 376 -8.20 21.54 14.47
CA GLY A 376 -9.00 20.52 15.19
C GLY A 376 -8.86 19.12 14.59
N GLU A 377 -8.96 19.03 13.28
CA GLU A 377 -8.91 17.77 12.54
C GLU A 377 -7.51 17.12 12.56
N ILE A 378 -6.44 17.91 12.40
CA ILE A 378 -5.07 17.40 12.44
C ILE A 378 -4.70 16.84 13.83
N ARG A 379 -5.19 17.48 14.92
CA ARG A 379 -5.05 16.94 16.28
C ARG A 379 -5.72 15.57 16.43
N ALA A 380 -6.90 15.39 15.83
CA ALA A 380 -7.61 14.11 15.87
C ALA A 380 -6.87 13.03 15.07
N GLN A 381 -6.37 13.36 13.88
CA GLN A 381 -5.56 12.47 13.05
C GLN A 381 -4.26 12.07 13.76
N CYS A 382 -3.52 13.05 14.29
CA CYS A 382 -2.24 12.80 14.98
C CYS A 382 -2.43 11.91 16.22
N ARG A 383 -3.51 12.06 16.97
CA ARG A 383 -3.82 11.15 18.09
C ARG A 383 -3.96 9.70 17.64
N ALA A 384 -4.49 9.46 16.44
CA ALA A 384 -4.67 8.11 15.91
C ALA A 384 -3.35 7.50 15.35
N VAL A 385 -2.41 8.33 14.86
CA VAL A 385 -1.25 7.82 14.12
C VAL A 385 0.09 7.95 14.82
N ASP A 386 0.28 8.97 15.68
CA ASP A 386 1.62 9.33 16.19
C ASP A 386 2.26 8.20 17.03
N GLN A 387 1.54 7.70 18.03
CA GLN A 387 2.06 6.61 18.86
C GLN A 387 2.27 5.32 18.08
N PRO A 388 1.30 4.84 17.26
CA PRO A 388 1.48 3.58 16.52
C PRO A 388 2.60 3.60 15.48
N GLN A 389 2.80 4.71 14.74
CA GLN A 389 3.88 4.78 13.76
C GLN A 389 5.26 4.81 14.44
N ALA A 390 5.40 5.51 15.57
CA ALA A 390 6.61 5.49 16.36
C ALA A 390 6.86 4.11 17.01
N ALA A 391 5.80 3.43 17.46
CA ALA A 391 5.87 2.07 17.96
C ALA A 391 6.35 1.09 16.88
N LEU A 392 5.85 1.22 15.66
CA LEU A 392 6.29 0.41 14.52
C LEU A 392 7.81 0.51 14.31
N ILE A 393 8.37 1.72 14.31
CA ILE A 393 9.82 1.92 14.18
C ILE A 393 10.58 1.26 15.33
N LYS A 394 10.13 1.46 16.58
CA LYS A 394 10.76 0.86 17.76
C LYS A 394 10.71 -0.66 17.73
N ASP A 395 9.57 -1.24 17.41
CA ASP A 395 9.34 -2.69 17.37
C ASP A 395 10.19 -3.36 16.27
N LEU A 396 10.20 -2.78 15.07
CA LEU A 396 11.06 -3.25 13.98
C LEU A 396 12.56 -3.21 14.39
N LYS A 397 12.99 -2.11 15.03
CA LYS A 397 14.37 -1.95 15.49
C LYS A 397 14.73 -2.95 16.57
N GLN A 398 13.87 -3.15 17.58
CA GLN A 398 14.10 -4.12 18.67
C GLN A 398 14.20 -5.56 18.16
N ARG A 399 13.54 -5.87 17.03
CA ARG A 399 13.56 -7.20 16.40
C ARG A 399 14.66 -7.38 15.34
N GLY A 400 15.47 -6.35 15.09
CA GLY A 400 16.48 -6.38 14.02
C GLY A 400 15.88 -6.42 12.61
N LEU A 401 14.60 -6.05 12.46
CA LEU A 401 13.92 -6.03 11.17
C LEU A 401 14.07 -4.68 10.45
N LEU A 402 14.36 -3.61 11.19
CA LEU A 402 14.49 -2.26 10.62
C LEU A 402 15.68 -2.16 9.68
N ASP A 403 16.75 -2.92 9.92
CA ASP A 403 17.98 -2.87 9.14
C ASP A 403 17.76 -3.24 7.66
N ASP A 404 16.80 -4.13 7.37
CA ASP A 404 16.48 -4.58 6.01
C ASP A 404 15.02 -4.30 5.59
N THR A 405 14.32 -3.43 6.33
CA THR A 405 12.96 -2.97 6.04
C THR A 405 12.92 -1.46 5.93
N ILE A 406 12.53 -0.93 4.75
CA ILE A 406 12.23 0.49 4.60
C ILE A 406 10.83 0.76 5.15
N VAL A 407 10.70 1.73 6.04
CA VAL A 407 9.41 2.33 6.40
C VAL A 407 9.33 3.69 5.73
N LEU A 408 8.36 3.87 4.84
CA LEU A 408 8.06 5.15 4.17
C LEU A 408 6.75 5.72 4.72
N TRP A 409 6.72 6.99 5.06
CA TRP A 409 5.54 7.76 5.40
C TRP A 409 5.42 8.96 4.47
N SER A 410 4.28 9.13 3.83
CA SER A 410 4.01 10.29 2.99
C SER A 410 2.51 10.48 2.73
N GLY A 411 2.14 11.68 2.30
CA GLY A 411 0.92 11.92 1.52
C GLY A 411 1.22 12.01 0.03
N GLU A 412 0.22 12.40 -0.77
CA GLU A 412 0.34 12.53 -2.22
C GLU A 412 0.82 13.90 -2.70
N PHE A 413 0.67 14.96 -1.87
CA PHE A 413 1.17 16.33 -2.05
C PHE A 413 1.11 17.09 -0.71
N GLY A 414 1.37 18.39 -0.70
CA GLY A 414 1.35 19.24 0.48
C GLY A 414 0.11 20.15 0.57
N ARG A 415 0.18 21.11 1.49
CA ARG A 415 -0.87 22.10 1.73
C ARG A 415 -0.33 23.52 1.63
N THR A 416 -1.21 24.44 1.22
CA THR A 416 -0.87 25.86 1.04
C THR A 416 -0.54 26.54 2.36
N VAL A 417 0.33 27.56 2.31
CA VAL A 417 0.59 28.44 3.45
C VAL A 417 -0.58 29.41 3.72
N TYR A 418 -1.36 29.73 2.69
CA TYR A 418 -2.54 30.57 2.86
C TYR A 418 -3.77 29.77 3.28
N SER A 419 -4.69 30.47 3.96
CA SER A 419 -5.96 29.87 4.35
C SER A 419 -6.90 29.75 3.15
N GLN A 420 -7.53 28.59 3.04
CA GLN A 420 -8.74 28.43 2.26
C GLN A 420 -9.93 28.92 3.09
N GLY A 421 -10.71 29.86 2.52
CA GLY A 421 -11.87 30.44 3.23
C GLY A 421 -11.46 31.38 4.37
N GLN A 422 -12.22 31.33 5.48
CA GLN A 422 -12.01 32.21 6.62
C GLN A 422 -10.72 31.87 7.38
N LEU A 423 -10.00 32.91 7.81
CA LEU A 423 -8.82 32.81 8.65
C LEU A 423 -9.07 33.45 10.01
N THR A 424 -8.88 32.68 11.08
CA THR A 424 -8.74 33.17 12.45
C THR A 424 -7.43 32.66 13.05
N LYS A 425 -7.03 33.14 14.23
CA LYS A 425 -5.82 32.66 14.91
C LYS A 425 -5.89 31.17 15.27
N ASP A 426 -7.09 30.67 15.53
CA ASP A 426 -7.31 29.32 16.06
C ASP A 426 -7.96 28.38 15.03
N ASN A 427 -8.39 28.91 13.87
CA ASN A 427 -9.07 28.12 12.86
C ASN A 427 -8.79 28.61 11.44
N TYR A 428 -8.42 27.68 10.57
CA TYR A 428 -8.17 27.85 9.14
C TYR A 428 -8.28 26.50 8.43
N GLY A 429 -8.41 26.55 7.12
CA GLY A 429 -8.22 25.40 6.23
C GLY A 429 -7.05 25.64 5.29
N ARG A 430 -6.58 24.61 4.59
CA ARG A 430 -5.54 24.73 3.58
C ARG A 430 -5.94 24.03 2.29
N ASP A 431 -5.62 24.66 1.18
CA ASP A 431 -5.81 24.07 -0.15
C ASP A 431 -4.66 23.11 -0.51
N HIS A 432 -4.82 22.36 -1.58
CA HIS A 432 -3.80 21.47 -2.11
C HIS A 432 -2.59 22.24 -2.62
N HIS A 433 -1.40 21.71 -2.38
CA HIS A 433 -0.16 22.34 -2.78
C HIS A 433 0.88 21.31 -3.28
N PRO A 434 1.20 21.31 -4.59
CA PRO A 434 2.08 20.28 -5.15
C PRO A 434 3.57 20.62 -5.04
N ARG A 435 3.95 21.89 -4.83
CA ARG A 435 5.33 22.36 -4.97
C ARG A 435 6.26 21.97 -3.83
N CYS A 436 5.72 21.66 -2.66
CA CYS A 436 6.51 21.08 -1.58
C CYS A 436 5.63 20.32 -0.60
N PHE A 437 6.15 19.25 -0.08
CA PHE A 437 5.59 18.47 1.02
C PHE A 437 6.68 17.66 1.70
N THR A 438 6.37 17.11 2.87
CA THR A 438 7.33 16.35 3.66
C THR A 438 6.94 14.87 3.67
N ALA A 439 7.94 14.01 3.45
CA ALA A 439 7.90 12.60 3.81
C ALA A 439 8.97 12.28 4.83
N TRP A 440 8.86 11.14 5.48
CA TRP A 440 9.97 10.56 6.21
C TRP A 440 10.16 9.08 5.91
N MET A 441 11.40 8.63 6.04
CA MET A 441 11.78 7.23 5.84
C MET A 441 12.62 6.73 7.02
N ALA A 442 12.60 5.41 7.24
CA ALA A 442 13.45 4.74 8.22
C ALA A 442 13.92 3.38 7.72
N GLY A 443 15.07 2.91 8.20
CA GLY A 443 15.59 1.56 7.98
C GLY A 443 16.02 1.28 6.55
N GLY A 444 16.35 0.03 6.27
CA GLY A 444 16.67 -0.46 4.93
C GLY A 444 17.80 0.29 4.20
N GLY A 445 18.78 0.84 4.92
CA GLY A 445 19.90 1.60 4.36
C GLY A 445 19.58 3.09 4.10
N VAL A 446 18.48 3.61 4.63
CA VAL A 446 18.15 5.04 4.67
C VAL A 446 19.11 5.76 5.62
N ASN A 447 19.51 6.99 5.28
CA ASN A 447 20.40 7.82 6.09
C ASN A 447 19.65 8.35 7.34
N ALA A 448 19.66 7.55 8.40
CA ALA A 448 18.90 7.80 9.62
C ALA A 448 19.36 9.05 10.40
N GLY A 449 18.44 9.72 11.08
CA GLY A 449 18.70 10.89 11.90
C GLY A 449 19.04 12.15 11.10
N THR A 450 18.59 12.25 9.85
CA THR A 450 18.91 13.37 8.96
C THR A 450 17.65 14.09 8.49
N SER A 451 17.86 15.33 8.01
CA SER A 451 16.88 16.11 7.27
C SER A 451 17.48 16.48 5.92
N TYR A 452 16.71 16.27 4.84
CA TYR A 452 17.15 16.49 3.47
C TYR A 452 16.25 17.50 2.76
N GLY A 453 16.87 18.45 2.07
CA GLY A 453 16.22 19.51 1.34
C GLY A 453 15.55 20.56 2.25
N LYS A 454 15.21 21.69 1.65
CA LYS A 454 14.54 22.80 2.37
C LYS A 454 13.49 23.45 1.50
N THR A 455 12.47 24.00 2.16
CA THR A 455 11.47 24.89 1.57
C THR A 455 11.84 26.34 1.85
N ASP A 456 11.23 27.27 1.11
CA ASP A 456 11.34 28.71 1.34
C ASP A 456 10.72 29.14 2.70
N ASP A 457 10.86 30.41 3.05
CA ASP A 457 10.35 30.97 4.30
C ASP A 457 8.82 30.89 4.46
N TYR A 458 8.12 30.56 3.38
CA TYR A 458 6.66 30.38 3.36
C TYR A 458 6.24 28.90 3.34
N SER A 459 7.18 27.93 3.30
CA SER A 459 6.83 26.52 3.05
C SER A 459 5.97 26.37 1.79
N TYR A 460 6.32 27.11 0.74
CA TYR A 460 5.54 27.19 -0.49
C TYR A 460 6.31 26.68 -1.72
N ASN A 461 7.62 26.91 -1.78
CA ASN A 461 8.47 26.38 -2.84
C ASN A 461 9.64 25.60 -2.23
N VAL A 462 10.16 24.62 -2.97
CA VAL A 462 11.44 24.01 -2.64
C VAL A 462 12.55 25.04 -2.88
N ALA A 463 13.41 25.24 -1.88
CA ALA A 463 14.55 26.16 -1.94
C ALA A 463 15.88 25.42 -2.14
N GLU A 464 16.05 24.24 -1.54
CA GLU A 464 17.28 23.44 -1.64
C GLU A 464 16.95 21.97 -1.90
N ASP A 465 17.78 21.30 -2.70
CA ASP A 465 17.78 19.86 -2.92
C ASP A 465 16.40 19.27 -3.27
N PRO A 466 15.78 19.65 -4.40
CA PRO A 466 14.47 19.17 -4.80
C PRO A 466 14.45 17.65 -5.03
N VAL A 467 13.37 17.02 -4.58
CA VAL A 467 13.10 15.60 -4.79
C VAL A 467 11.74 15.43 -5.46
N GLU A 468 11.72 15.03 -6.73
CA GLU A 468 10.47 14.67 -7.40
C GLU A 468 10.05 13.24 -7.00
N VAL A 469 8.78 12.91 -7.14
CA VAL A 469 8.25 11.56 -6.83
C VAL A 469 9.02 10.45 -7.56
N HIS A 470 9.44 10.66 -8.81
CA HIS A 470 10.25 9.66 -9.52
C HIS A 470 11.67 9.50 -8.95
N ASP A 471 12.25 10.57 -8.37
CA ASP A 471 13.56 10.49 -7.69
C ASP A 471 13.46 9.69 -6.40
N LEU A 472 12.34 9.85 -5.66
CA LEU A 472 12.04 9.02 -4.51
C LEU A 472 11.88 7.55 -4.93
N HIS A 473 11.12 7.25 -6.00
CA HIS A 473 10.98 5.89 -6.52
C HIS A 473 12.32 5.29 -6.96
N ALA A 474 13.15 6.05 -7.67
CA ALA A 474 14.48 5.61 -8.09
C ALA A 474 15.37 5.28 -6.88
N THR A 475 15.29 6.11 -5.81
CA THR A 475 16.04 5.92 -4.57
C THR A 475 15.59 4.68 -3.81
N LEU A 476 14.27 4.48 -3.68
CA LEU A 476 13.70 3.28 -3.05
C LEU A 476 14.07 2.01 -3.82
N LEU A 477 13.97 2.02 -5.15
CA LEU A 477 14.38 0.89 -6.00
C LEU A 477 15.88 0.61 -5.86
N HIS A 478 16.72 1.64 -5.76
CA HIS A 478 18.15 1.48 -5.51
C HIS A 478 18.43 0.78 -4.17
N LEU A 479 17.77 1.19 -3.08
CA LEU A 479 17.90 0.51 -1.78
C LEU A 479 17.46 -0.96 -1.85
N LEU A 480 16.51 -1.28 -2.73
CA LEU A 480 16.04 -2.65 -3.00
C LEU A 480 16.91 -3.43 -3.97
N GLY A 481 18.05 -2.87 -4.40
CA GLY A 481 19.02 -3.53 -5.25
C GLY A 481 18.76 -3.38 -6.76
N PHE A 482 17.93 -2.44 -7.18
CA PHE A 482 17.64 -2.21 -8.60
C PHE A 482 18.28 -0.95 -9.16
N ASP A 483 18.84 -1.08 -10.33
CA ASP A 483 18.90 0.03 -11.28
C ASP A 483 17.48 0.23 -11.83
N HIS A 484 16.86 1.34 -11.46
CA HIS A 484 15.47 1.64 -11.83
C HIS A 484 15.27 1.78 -13.35
N THR A 485 16.37 1.98 -14.12
CA THR A 485 16.31 2.09 -15.58
C THR A 485 16.28 0.72 -16.26
N GLN A 486 16.73 -0.34 -15.57
CA GLN A 486 16.79 -1.70 -16.07
C GLN A 486 15.61 -2.57 -15.59
N LEU A 487 14.93 -2.19 -14.51
CA LEU A 487 13.70 -2.88 -14.07
C LEU A 487 12.54 -2.49 -14.99
N THR A 488 12.39 -3.21 -16.08
CA THR A 488 11.43 -2.93 -17.15
C THR A 488 10.46 -4.08 -17.38
N TYR A 489 9.30 -3.77 -17.95
CA TYR A 489 8.35 -4.75 -18.46
C TYR A 489 7.87 -4.35 -19.85
N ARG A 490 7.98 -5.29 -20.81
CA ARG A 490 7.55 -5.07 -22.20
C ARG A 490 6.05 -5.21 -22.34
N PHE A 491 5.38 -4.12 -22.71
CA PHE A 491 3.95 -4.12 -22.94
C PHE A 491 3.60 -3.30 -24.19
N GLN A 492 2.83 -3.86 -25.12
CA GLN A 492 2.43 -3.21 -26.37
C GLN A 492 3.58 -2.53 -27.15
N GLY A 493 4.73 -3.21 -27.20
CA GLY A 493 5.87 -2.72 -27.95
C GLY A 493 6.79 -1.72 -27.25
N ARG A 494 6.43 -1.26 -26.03
CA ARG A 494 7.25 -0.35 -25.20
C ARG A 494 7.75 -1.06 -23.95
N ASP A 495 8.97 -0.73 -23.51
CA ASP A 495 9.49 -1.12 -22.21
C ASP A 495 9.10 -0.07 -21.18
N TYR A 496 8.23 -0.47 -20.24
CA TYR A 496 7.75 0.37 -19.13
C TYR A 496 8.62 0.14 -17.91
N ARG A 497 8.73 1.17 -17.08
CA ARG A 497 9.34 1.14 -15.74
C ARG A 497 8.58 2.06 -14.79
N LEU A 498 8.74 1.88 -13.47
CA LEU A 498 8.05 2.69 -12.46
C LEU A 498 8.35 4.19 -12.61
N THR A 499 9.62 4.53 -12.88
CA THR A 499 10.09 5.91 -13.02
C THR A 499 9.85 6.52 -14.40
N ASP A 500 9.18 5.83 -15.30
CA ASP A 500 8.97 6.21 -16.70
C ASP A 500 10.29 6.64 -17.38
N VAL A 501 10.41 7.89 -17.84
CA VAL A 501 11.63 8.44 -18.45
C VAL A 501 12.45 9.31 -17.50
N LYS A 502 12.01 9.43 -16.23
CA LYS A 502 12.57 10.30 -15.20
C LYS A 502 13.25 9.49 -14.08
N GLY A 503 13.56 10.17 -13.00
CA GLY A 503 14.08 9.64 -11.75
C GLY A 503 15.60 9.63 -11.69
N SER A 504 16.10 10.13 -10.59
CA SER A 504 17.53 10.11 -10.22
C SER A 504 17.65 9.62 -8.78
N VAL A 505 18.63 8.78 -8.52
CA VAL A 505 18.90 8.30 -7.16
C VAL A 505 19.43 9.44 -6.31
N VAL A 506 18.71 9.79 -5.23
CA VAL A 506 19.08 10.85 -4.29
C VAL A 506 20.06 10.29 -3.26
N LYS A 507 21.36 10.47 -3.50
CA LYS A 507 22.40 9.89 -2.65
C LYS A 507 22.38 10.37 -1.20
N GLY A 508 21.93 11.62 -0.93
CA GLY A 508 21.82 12.16 0.42
C GLY A 508 20.80 11.45 1.31
N LEU A 509 19.89 10.66 0.73
CA LEU A 509 18.92 9.83 1.46
C LEU A 509 19.46 8.43 1.81
N ILE A 510 20.64 8.07 1.34
CA ILE A 510 21.23 6.72 1.45
C ILE A 510 22.42 6.75 2.41
N ALA A 511 22.48 5.77 3.35
CA ALA A 511 23.57 5.60 4.31
C ALA A 511 24.77 4.85 3.71
#